data_a90abf8acad34914f4b20cfe1b25474f
#
_entry.id   a90abf8acad34914f4b20cfe1b25474f
#
_cell.length_a   1.000
_cell.length_b   1.000
_cell.length_c   1.000
_cell.angle_alpha   90.00
_cell.angle_beta   90.00
_cell.angle_gamma   90.00
#
_symmetry.space_group_name_H-M   'P 1'
#
loop_
_entity.id
_entity.type
_entity.pdbx_description
1 polymer ?
#
loop_
_entity_poly.entity_id
_entity_poly.type
_entity_poly.pdbx_seq_one_letter_code
_entity_poly.pdbx_strand_id
1 'polypeptide(L)'
;MKNFFLFATILGLISCGAEAVENAPIDDAPIVADTIEQVAIDTIPLFQSIASNFDTDSLILPEGFSYRILFQEKTDLVTRADGQQFPAKGNHDLTVFIPDEEKPETKGLLYISHETKYADPNLGDGGGATIFEIEKIDGHWQVRGNFDHVDFSSVGYTNRNCGGSLTPNGTVFTCEETWSWNTEYLYQGGKGHTDTTWMYGLSLWQNMGYVVEVDPQTRKVVKKHHKMGKFIHEDALCTADGKTVYLSDDMSPGLFFKYETVTPYDYTDGQLYAYRQSDDGESGSWLTLPMDTTSLINCESVAKSMGATMFIRHEWIEEVNGKIYICETGEDHFSWAESMAAGGHVPNYVRENLAKSDDNTKFDDPFGRILEFDPETNKMRSYIEGGFFLDSIACFSNPDCNTSVTIGNKQYLVLSEDINWYDRGRVDANAEGRRDFFNEIYFLDMSIENPVVEDLMRFCVAPRGAETTGVIFLPDGTMIMNIQHPKSSNSGLLNKSSTIILEGF
;
A
#
# COMPACT_ATOMS: atom_id res chain seq x y z
N MET A 1 11.78 9.56 -57.58
CA MET A 1 12.86 8.69 -58.05
C MET A 1 12.99 7.51 -57.07
N LYS A 2 12.79 6.36 -57.65
CA LYS A 2 12.77 5.02 -57.02
C LYS A 2 14.14 4.65 -56.49
N ASN A 3 14.20 3.90 -55.40
CA ASN A 3 15.07 2.73 -55.32
C ASN A 3 14.54 1.74 -54.25
N PHE A 4 14.06 0.60 -54.77
CA PHE A 4 13.83 -0.67 -54.09
C PHE A 4 15.18 -1.36 -53.90
N PHE A 5 15.40 -2.02 -52.76
CA PHE A 5 16.38 -3.08 -52.64
C PHE A 5 15.69 -4.38 -52.17
N LEU A 6 15.74 -5.33 -53.08
CA LEU A 6 15.33 -6.71 -52.95
C LEU A 6 16.53 -7.54 -52.43
N PHE A 7 16.39 -8.34 -51.40
CA PHE A 7 17.38 -9.35 -51.06
C PHE A 7 16.81 -10.77 -51.26
N ALA A 8 17.51 -11.48 -52.11
CA ALA A 8 17.16 -12.83 -52.53
C ALA A 8 17.72 -13.89 -51.57
N THR A 9 16.91 -14.91 -51.37
CA THR A 9 17.20 -16.16 -50.68
C THR A 9 18.12 -17.05 -51.53
N ILE A 10 19.18 -17.64 -50.97
CA ILE A 10 19.95 -18.71 -51.59
C ILE A 10 19.77 -19.98 -50.73
N LEU A 11 19.11 -20.99 -51.33
CA LEU A 11 19.14 -22.39 -50.86
C LEU A 11 20.39 -23.03 -51.40
N GLY A 12 21.20 -23.63 -50.55
CA GLY A 12 22.30 -24.51 -50.91
C GLY A 12 21.98 -25.96 -50.47
N LEU A 13 21.68 -26.81 -51.45
CA LEU A 13 21.63 -28.25 -51.26
C LEU A 13 23.06 -28.80 -51.42
N ILE A 14 23.52 -29.57 -50.44
CA ILE A 14 24.69 -30.44 -50.58
C ILE A 14 24.25 -31.89 -50.24
N SER A 15 24.30 -32.72 -51.26
CA SER A 15 24.21 -34.17 -51.21
C SER A 15 25.63 -34.76 -51.20
N CYS A 16 25.88 -35.74 -50.33
CA CYS A 16 26.79 -36.93 -50.59
C CYS A 16 26.94 -37.70 -49.29
N GLY A 17 26.65 -38.92 -49.30
CA GLY A 17 27.51 -40.08 -49.64
C GLY A 17 27.51 -41.01 -48.45
N ALA A 18 26.76 -42.09 -48.53
CA ALA A 18 26.78 -43.20 -47.56
C ALA A 18 28.01 -44.02 -47.73
N GLU A 19 28.80 -44.22 -46.69
CA GLU A 19 29.71 -45.38 -46.55
C GLU A 19 29.25 -46.23 -45.37
N ALA A 20 29.07 -47.52 -45.64
CA ALA A 20 28.69 -48.52 -44.66
C ALA A 20 29.90 -48.87 -43.78
N VAL A 21 29.73 -48.78 -42.46
CA VAL A 21 30.71 -49.41 -41.53
C VAL A 21 29.99 -50.51 -40.77
N GLU A 22 30.66 -51.66 -40.80
CA GLU A 22 30.23 -52.97 -40.25
C GLU A 22 29.97 -52.90 -38.76
N ASN A 23 28.91 -53.60 -38.34
CA ASN A 23 28.50 -53.78 -36.95
C ASN A 23 29.47 -54.71 -36.19
N ALA A 24 30.05 -54.19 -35.11
CA ALA A 24 30.59 -54.99 -34.02
C ALA A 24 29.51 -55.17 -32.94
N PRO A 25 29.42 -56.34 -32.29
CA PRO A 25 28.37 -56.55 -31.26
C PRO A 25 28.69 -55.76 -30.03
N ILE A 26 27.64 -55.01 -29.55
CA ILE A 26 27.67 -54.30 -28.31
C ILE A 26 27.23 -55.26 -27.20
N ASP A 27 28.11 -55.44 -26.22
CA ASP A 27 27.82 -56.16 -24.98
C ASP A 27 26.73 -55.39 -24.21
N ASP A 28 25.64 -56.08 -23.91
CA ASP A 28 24.58 -55.60 -23.02
C ASP A 28 25.05 -55.55 -21.54
N ALA A 29 25.64 -54.42 -21.15
CA ALA A 29 25.77 -54.11 -19.73
C ALA A 29 24.46 -53.41 -19.24
N PRO A 30 23.87 -53.79 -18.10
CA PRO A 30 22.66 -53.17 -17.61
C PRO A 30 22.94 -51.69 -17.27
N ILE A 31 22.16 -50.81 -17.90
CA ILE A 31 22.10 -49.40 -17.51
C ILE A 31 21.52 -49.34 -16.09
N VAL A 32 22.38 -49.13 -15.11
CA VAL A 32 21.95 -48.70 -13.77
C VAL A 32 21.42 -47.28 -13.96
N ALA A 33 20.11 -47.16 -13.95
CA ALA A 33 19.48 -45.88 -13.82
C ALA A 33 19.87 -45.31 -12.43
N ASP A 34 20.84 -44.42 -12.40
CA ASP A 34 21.04 -43.55 -11.26
C ASP A 34 19.74 -42.73 -11.09
N THR A 35 18.87 -43.20 -10.20
CA THR A 35 17.83 -42.38 -9.61
C THR A 35 18.57 -41.28 -8.85
N ILE A 36 18.71 -40.13 -9.49
CA ILE A 36 18.99 -38.89 -8.75
C ILE A 36 17.81 -38.75 -7.80
N GLU A 37 17.99 -39.15 -6.55
CA GLU A 37 17.13 -38.72 -5.47
C GLU A 37 17.17 -37.19 -5.54
N GLN A 38 16.05 -36.62 -5.97
CA GLN A 38 15.80 -35.22 -5.88
C GLN A 38 15.73 -34.96 -4.39
N VAL A 39 16.88 -34.57 -3.81
CA VAL A 39 16.95 -34.05 -2.44
C VAL A 39 15.97 -32.90 -2.45
N ALA A 40 14.83 -33.09 -1.78
CA ALA A 40 13.95 -32.02 -1.44
C ALA A 40 14.84 -31.01 -0.68
N ILE A 41 15.15 -29.90 -1.30
CA ILE A 41 15.75 -28.78 -0.60
C ILE A 41 14.62 -28.36 0.35
N ASP A 42 14.69 -28.84 1.59
CA ASP A 42 13.89 -28.31 2.67
C ASP A 42 14.12 -26.81 2.66
N THR A 43 13.14 -26.07 2.14
CA THR A 43 13.18 -24.62 2.14
C THR A 43 13.08 -24.20 3.60
N ILE A 44 14.23 -23.90 4.20
CA ILE A 44 14.28 -23.29 5.54
C ILE A 44 13.40 -22.04 5.44
N PRO A 45 12.35 -21.92 6.28
CA PRO A 45 11.52 -20.72 6.26
C PRO A 45 12.39 -19.51 6.55
N LEU A 46 12.08 -18.37 5.94
CA LEU A 46 12.78 -17.10 6.09
C LEU A 46 13.04 -16.75 7.57
N PHE A 47 12.05 -17.03 8.40
CA PHE A 47 12.08 -16.95 9.86
C PHE A 47 11.04 -17.93 10.42
N GLN A 48 11.12 -18.20 11.70
CA GLN A 48 10.06 -18.95 12.38
C GLN A 48 8.91 -17.99 12.75
N SER A 49 7.71 -18.29 12.30
CA SER A 49 6.50 -17.55 12.66
C SER A 49 6.35 -17.47 14.19
N ILE A 50 6.17 -16.26 14.72
CA ILE A 50 6.00 -16.03 16.15
C ILE A 50 4.54 -16.20 16.59
N ALA A 51 4.31 -16.43 17.89
CA ALA A 51 2.97 -16.44 18.47
C ALA A 51 2.41 -15.01 18.56
N SER A 52 1.09 -14.88 18.43
CA SER A 52 0.40 -13.63 18.74
C SER A 52 0.59 -13.24 20.20
N ASN A 53 0.52 -11.96 20.49
CA ASN A 53 0.61 -11.44 21.85
C ASN A 53 -0.42 -10.32 22.03
N PHE A 54 -1.17 -10.37 23.14
CA PHE A 54 -2.22 -9.40 23.46
C PHE A 54 -1.89 -8.57 24.70
N ASP A 55 -0.62 -8.48 25.09
CA ASP A 55 -0.16 -7.69 26.23
C ASP A 55 1.34 -7.36 26.11
N THR A 56 1.68 -6.50 25.16
CA THR A 56 3.07 -6.04 24.98
C THR A 56 3.17 -4.52 24.86
N ASP A 57 4.14 -3.93 25.54
CA ASP A 57 4.53 -2.53 25.40
C ASP A 57 5.72 -2.34 24.43
N SER A 58 6.18 -3.43 23.81
CA SER A 58 7.37 -3.47 22.95
C SER A 58 7.06 -4.21 21.66
N LEU A 59 7.81 -3.91 20.62
CA LEU A 59 7.79 -4.69 19.38
C LEU A 59 8.35 -6.11 19.65
N ILE A 60 7.59 -7.13 19.29
CA ILE A 60 8.02 -8.53 19.33
C ILE A 60 8.43 -8.95 17.92
N LEU A 61 9.61 -9.54 17.80
CA LEU A 61 10.20 -10.00 16.54
C LEU A 61 10.65 -11.47 16.67
N PRO A 62 10.85 -12.19 15.56
CA PRO A 62 11.46 -13.52 15.57
C PRO A 62 12.89 -13.49 16.13
N GLU A 63 13.37 -14.64 16.59
CA GLU A 63 14.74 -14.79 17.07
C GLU A 63 15.74 -14.41 15.97
N GLY A 64 16.75 -13.63 16.31
CA GLY A 64 17.78 -13.12 15.41
C GLY A 64 17.47 -11.75 14.82
N PHE A 65 16.26 -11.25 14.93
CA PHE A 65 15.90 -9.91 14.47
C PHE A 65 16.00 -8.87 15.58
N SER A 66 16.36 -7.65 15.17
CA SER A 66 16.45 -6.49 16.06
C SER A 66 16.01 -5.22 15.32
N TYR A 67 15.76 -4.15 16.05
CA TYR A 67 15.40 -2.86 15.44
C TYR A 67 16.16 -1.69 16.07
N ARG A 68 16.24 -0.62 15.30
CA ARG A 68 16.71 0.70 15.75
C ARG A 68 15.72 1.78 15.28
N ILE A 69 15.55 2.83 16.07
CA ILE A 69 14.77 4.01 15.67
C ILE A 69 15.65 4.86 14.74
N LEU A 70 15.11 5.23 13.57
CA LEU A 70 15.71 6.17 12.63
C LEU A 70 15.17 7.57 12.82
N PHE A 71 13.86 7.71 13.06
CA PHE A 71 13.17 8.99 13.19
C PHE A 71 11.99 8.87 14.15
N GLN A 72 11.82 9.82 15.07
CA GLN A 72 10.78 9.72 16.10
C GLN A 72 10.12 11.06 16.40
N GLU A 73 8.79 11.02 16.50
CA GLU A 73 7.92 12.12 16.90
C GLU A 73 8.44 12.84 18.16
N LYS A 74 8.47 14.18 18.12
CA LYS A 74 8.85 15.06 19.26
C LYS A 74 10.22 14.80 19.88
N THR A 75 10.93 13.77 19.45
CA THR A 75 12.31 13.47 19.89
C THR A 75 13.29 14.10 18.92
N ASP A 76 13.07 13.93 17.63
CA ASP A 76 13.90 14.51 16.59
C ASP A 76 13.41 15.92 16.21
N LEU A 77 14.33 16.70 15.64
CA LEU A 77 14.06 18.06 15.18
C LEU A 77 14.04 18.09 13.65
N VAL A 78 12.96 18.62 13.11
CA VAL A 78 12.78 18.81 11.67
C VAL A 78 13.16 20.25 11.30
N THR A 79 13.95 20.40 10.25
CA THR A 79 14.49 21.67 9.77
C THR A 79 13.63 22.22 8.63
N ARG A 80 13.13 23.42 8.77
CA ARG A 80 12.44 24.16 7.72
C ARG A 80 13.42 24.81 6.75
N ALA A 81 12.92 25.22 5.59
CA ALA A 81 13.71 25.91 4.57
C ALA A 81 14.36 27.24 5.05
N ASP A 82 13.84 27.87 6.10
CA ASP A 82 14.43 29.05 6.75
C ASP A 82 15.52 28.71 7.79
N GLY A 83 15.83 27.43 7.96
CA GLY A 83 16.83 26.91 8.90
C GLY A 83 16.35 26.79 10.35
N GLN A 84 15.10 27.12 10.64
CA GLN A 84 14.53 26.92 11.96
C GLN A 84 14.19 25.44 12.19
N GLN A 85 14.34 24.99 13.42
CA GLN A 85 14.10 23.62 13.83
C GLN A 85 12.93 23.51 14.79
N PHE A 86 12.09 22.49 14.58
CA PHE A 86 10.90 22.22 15.38
C PHE A 86 10.79 20.72 15.67
N PRO A 87 10.12 20.30 16.75
CA PRO A 87 9.88 18.90 17.02
C PRO A 87 9.15 18.22 15.86
N ALA A 88 9.57 17.01 15.50
CA ALA A 88 8.95 16.19 14.45
C ALA A 88 7.47 15.93 14.73
N LYS A 89 6.66 15.92 13.66
CA LYS A 89 5.27 15.46 13.70
C LYS A 89 5.20 13.97 14.00
N GLY A 90 4.06 13.51 14.45
CA GLY A 90 3.73 12.10 14.63
C GLY A 90 2.99 11.51 13.44
N ASN A 91 2.33 10.37 13.69
CA ASN A 91 1.58 9.61 12.71
C ASN A 91 2.40 9.41 11.43
N HIS A 92 3.55 8.76 11.59
CA HIS A 92 4.38 8.36 10.46
C HIS A 92 3.64 7.25 9.72
N ASP A 93 3.47 7.42 8.41
CA ASP A 93 2.70 6.52 7.59
C ASP A 93 3.48 6.09 6.35
N LEU A 94 3.24 6.64 5.16
CA LEU A 94 4.03 6.28 3.99
C LEU A 94 5.53 6.41 4.24
N THR A 95 6.26 5.36 3.90
CA THR A 95 7.70 5.41 3.75
C THR A 95 8.08 5.13 2.30
N VAL A 96 8.89 6.00 1.70
CA VAL A 96 9.44 5.77 0.36
C VAL A 96 10.96 5.89 0.41
N PHE A 97 11.65 4.89 -0.13
CA PHE A 97 13.10 4.98 -0.37
C PHE A 97 13.34 5.45 -1.79
N ILE A 98 14.08 6.54 -1.94
CA ILE A 98 14.49 7.11 -3.21
C ILE A 98 16.00 6.86 -3.36
N PRO A 99 16.42 5.91 -4.21
CA PRO A 99 17.82 5.57 -4.37
C PRO A 99 18.66 6.76 -4.85
N ASP A 100 19.89 6.86 -4.36
CA ASP A 100 20.88 7.83 -4.86
C ASP A 100 21.34 7.44 -6.28
N GLU A 101 21.49 8.41 -7.19
CA GLU A 101 21.86 8.14 -8.57
C GLU A 101 23.23 7.46 -8.75
N GLU A 102 24.20 7.77 -7.88
CA GLU A 102 25.57 7.24 -7.96
C GLU A 102 25.76 5.96 -7.12
N LYS A 103 25.01 5.83 -6.01
CA LYS A 103 25.17 4.75 -5.02
C LYS A 103 23.82 4.15 -4.60
N PRO A 104 22.98 3.68 -5.54
CA PRO A 104 21.61 3.25 -5.24
C PRO A 104 21.52 2.12 -4.20
N GLU A 105 22.54 1.27 -4.11
CA GLU A 105 22.58 0.12 -3.20
C GLU A 105 22.93 0.48 -1.74
N THR A 106 23.45 1.68 -1.51
CA THR A 106 24.00 2.03 -0.20
C THR A 106 23.65 3.44 0.28
N LYS A 107 22.89 4.20 -0.53
CA LYS A 107 22.53 5.57 -0.21
C LYS A 107 21.20 5.94 -0.85
N GLY A 108 20.43 6.80 -0.18
CA GLY A 108 19.19 7.36 -0.73
C GLY A 108 18.53 8.32 0.23
N LEU A 109 17.37 8.81 -0.19
CA LEU A 109 16.48 9.59 0.65
C LEU A 109 15.37 8.71 1.18
N LEU A 110 14.93 8.96 2.40
CA LEU A 110 13.66 8.49 2.93
C LEU A 110 12.67 9.66 2.94
N TYR A 111 11.51 9.42 2.37
CA TYR A 111 10.33 10.24 2.49
C TYR A 111 9.41 9.59 3.52
N ILE A 112 8.94 10.34 4.51
CA ILE A 112 7.97 9.89 5.52
C ILE A 112 6.80 10.84 5.50
N SER A 113 5.59 10.35 5.26
CA SER A 113 4.36 11.13 5.40
C SER A 113 3.91 11.23 6.86
N HIS A 114 3.03 12.18 7.13
CA HIS A 114 2.43 12.39 8.44
C HIS A 114 0.89 12.41 8.31
N GLU A 115 0.24 11.36 8.72
CA GLU A 115 -1.22 11.25 8.71
C GLU A 115 -1.86 12.02 9.88
N THR A 116 -1.52 13.28 10.04
CA THR A 116 -2.06 14.13 11.10
C THR A 116 -3.20 15.02 10.61
N LYS A 117 -4.24 15.15 11.43
CA LYS A 117 -5.40 16.02 11.15
C LYS A 117 -5.33 17.40 11.80
N TYR A 118 -4.42 17.59 12.73
CA TYR A 118 -4.32 18.83 13.49
C TYR A 118 -3.30 19.77 12.88
N ALA A 119 -3.66 21.05 12.83
CA ALA A 119 -2.75 22.10 12.42
C ALA A 119 -1.53 22.18 13.36
N ASP A 120 -0.34 22.26 12.78
CA ASP A 120 0.88 22.60 13.49
C ASP A 120 1.30 24.03 13.10
N PRO A 121 1.39 24.96 14.08
CA PRO A 121 1.67 26.38 13.77
C PRO A 121 3.08 26.60 13.21
N ASN A 122 3.99 25.63 13.33
CA ASN A 122 5.38 25.75 12.90
C ASN A 122 5.66 24.95 11.63
N LEU A 123 5.05 23.77 11.49
CA LEU A 123 5.28 22.84 10.37
C LEU A 123 4.07 22.77 9.42
N GLY A 124 3.20 23.76 9.43
CA GLY A 124 2.00 23.83 8.59
C GLY A 124 0.78 23.13 9.18
N ASP A 125 -0.31 23.23 8.47
CA ASP A 125 -1.59 22.62 8.85
C ASP A 125 -1.50 21.09 8.77
N GLY A 126 -2.43 20.33 9.17
CA GLY A 126 -2.43 18.86 9.23
C GLY A 126 -1.49 18.14 8.23
N GLY A 127 -1.44 16.88 8.18
CA GLY A 127 -0.61 16.15 7.19
C GLY A 127 0.86 16.56 7.14
N GLY A 128 1.42 16.49 5.94
CA GLY A 128 2.80 16.90 5.64
C GLY A 128 3.76 15.74 5.45
N ALA A 129 5.04 16.07 5.28
CA ALA A 129 6.10 15.06 5.13
C ALA A 129 7.45 15.56 5.66
N THR A 130 8.30 14.60 5.99
CA THR A 130 9.72 14.78 6.33
C THR A 130 10.58 13.96 5.39
N ILE A 131 11.68 14.55 4.89
CA ILE A 131 12.65 13.87 4.02
C ILE A 131 14.04 13.95 4.68
N PHE A 132 14.77 12.84 4.64
CA PHE A 132 16.14 12.79 5.14
C PHE A 132 16.97 11.74 4.39
N GLU A 133 18.27 11.95 4.40
CA GLU A 133 19.21 11.04 3.75
C GLU A 133 19.57 9.87 4.69
N ILE A 134 19.68 8.67 4.11
CA ILE A 134 20.27 7.49 4.75
C ILE A 134 21.43 6.96 3.91
N GLU A 135 22.46 6.45 4.58
CA GLU A 135 23.63 5.85 3.94
C GLU A 135 24.09 4.62 4.74
N LYS A 136 24.49 3.57 4.02
CA LYS A 136 25.03 2.35 4.62
C LYS A 136 26.50 2.54 4.95
N ILE A 137 26.83 2.61 6.23
CA ILE A 137 28.20 2.81 6.75
C ILE A 137 28.54 1.64 7.65
N ASP A 138 29.69 1.02 7.42
CA ASP A 138 30.17 -0.16 8.17
C ASP A 138 29.13 -1.28 8.26
N GLY A 139 28.36 -1.46 7.17
CA GLY A 139 27.33 -2.49 7.08
C GLY A 139 25.94 -2.10 7.62
N HIS A 140 25.78 -0.93 8.23
CA HIS A 140 24.52 -0.48 8.83
C HIS A 140 24.02 0.80 8.19
N TRP A 141 22.73 0.85 7.88
CA TRP A 141 22.07 2.05 7.40
C TRP A 141 21.95 3.09 8.51
N GLN A 142 22.34 4.33 8.24
CA GLN A 142 22.38 5.43 9.21
C GLN A 142 21.81 6.70 8.60
N VAL A 143 21.14 7.50 9.42
CA VAL A 143 20.65 8.83 9.04
C VAL A 143 21.84 9.77 8.81
N ARG A 144 21.77 10.56 7.75
CA ARG A 144 22.76 11.59 7.38
C ARG A 144 22.10 12.96 7.28
N GLY A 145 22.78 13.97 7.77
CA GLY A 145 22.30 15.35 7.68
C GLY A 145 21.09 15.66 8.56
N ASN A 146 20.20 16.47 8.04
CA ASN A 146 19.01 16.95 8.75
C ASN A 146 17.78 16.14 8.35
N PHE A 147 16.77 16.16 9.21
CA PHE A 147 15.39 15.86 8.85
C PHE A 147 14.78 17.13 8.25
N ASP A 148 14.47 17.12 6.96
CA ASP A 148 13.99 18.30 6.24
C ASP A 148 12.46 18.28 6.12
N HIS A 149 11.85 19.39 6.48
CA HIS A 149 10.41 19.58 6.33
C HIS A 149 10.03 19.88 4.87
N VAL A 150 8.97 19.25 4.37
CA VAL A 150 8.34 19.61 3.10
C VAL A 150 7.24 20.65 3.32
N ASP A 151 7.34 21.80 2.69
CA ASP A 151 6.35 22.88 2.79
C ASP A 151 5.25 22.73 1.73
N PHE A 152 4.04 22.39 2.18
CA PHE A 152 2.85 22.23 1.34
C PHE A 152 2.04 23.52 1.14
N SER A 153 2.50 24.68 1.62
CA SER A 153 1.76 25.95 1.54
C SER A 153 1.47 26.37 0.08
N SER A 154 2.35 26.01 -0.88
CA SER A 154 2.19 26.32 -2.29
C SER A 154 0.94 25.71 -2.93
N VAL A 155 0.40 24.64 -2.37
CA VAL A 155 -0.81 23.94 -2.83
C VAL A 155 -1.99 24.11 -1.87
N GLY A 156 -1.88 25.03 -0.90
CA GLY A 156 -2.92 25.30 0.10
C GLY A 156 -2.93 24.27 1.23
N TYR A 157 -1.74 23.76 1.58
CA TYR A 157 -1.50 22.77 2.61
C TYR A 157 -2.09 21.37 2.29
N THR A 158 -1.92 20.45 3.21
CA THR A 158 -2.43 19.08 3.17
C THR A 158 -3.02 18.67 4.51
N ASN A 159 -3.74 17.55 4.52
CA ASN A 159 -4.33 17.00 5.74
C ASN A 159 -4.25 15.47 5.65
N ARG A 160 -3.79 14.80 6.72
CA ARG A 160 -3.67 13.34 6.81
C ARG A 160 -3.00 12.74 5.57
N ASN A 161 -1.71 13.03 5.38
CA ASN A 161 -0.96 12.37 4.33
C ASN A 161 -0.66 10.94 4.76
N CYS A 162 -1.38 9.99 4.19
CA CYS A 162 -1.21 8.56 4.39
C CYS A 162 -0.40 7.93 3.25
N GLY A 163 -0.88 6.88 2.63
CA GLY A 163 -0.24 6.11 1.57
C GLY A 163 0.22 6.88 0.34
N GLY A 164 0.68 6.17 -0.66
CA GLY A 164 1.23 6.71 -1.90
C GLY A 164 2.37 5.88 -2.45
N SER A 165 3.00 6.36 -3.52
CA SER A 165 4.07 5.61 -4.19
C SER A 165 5.18 6.48 -4.75
N LEU A 166 6.35 5.86 -4.99
CA LEU A 166 7.38 6.43 -5.85
C LEU A 166 6.92 6.32 -7.30
N THR A 167 6.81 7.47 -7.98
CA THR A 167 6.46 7.46 -9.39
C THR A 167 7.65 7.06 -10.26
N PRO A 168 7.44 6.52 -11.46
CA PRO A 168 8.55 6.10 -12.33
C PRO A 168 9.49 7.23 -12.76
N ASN A 169 9.08 8.49 -12.62
CA ASN A 169 9.93 9.66 -12.88
C ASN A 169 10.62 10.22 -11.63
N GLY A 170 10.55 9.49 -10.50
CA GLY A 170 11.31 9.79 -9.29
C GLY A 170 10.67 10.83 -8.36
N THR A 171 9.42 11.23 -8.61
CA THR A 171 8.63 12.00 -7.65
C THR A 171 7.87 11.07 -6.71
N VAL A 172 7.35 11.59 -5.61
CA VAL A 172 6.53 10.84 -4.65
C VAL A 172 5.09 11.33 -4.73
N PHE A 173 4.14 10.41 -4.92
CA PHE A 173 2.75 10.66 -4.63
C PHE A 173 2.50 10.43 -3.14
N THR A 174 1.74 11.32 -2.52
CA THR A 174 1.21 11.18 -1.16
C THR A 174 -0.27 11.53 -1.17
N CYS A 175 -1.05 10.74 -0.50
CA CYS A 175 -2.51 10.79 -0.52
C CYS A 175 -3.06 11.54 0.69
N GLU A 176 -4.14 12.28 0.48
CA GLU A 176 -4.85 12.94 1.57
C GLU A 176 -6.06 12.10 1.98
N GLU A 177 -5.93 11.29 3.01
CA GLU A 177 -6.99 10.50 3.65
C GLU A 177 -7.88 11.45 4.48
N THR A 178 -8.65 12.29 3.82
CA THR A 178 -9.32 13.40 4.47
C THR A 178 -10.83 13.38 4.33
N TRP A 179 -11.49 13.26 5.45
CA TRP A 179 -12.93 13.42 5.61
C TRP A 179 -13.28 14.90 5.72
N SER A 180 -13.54 15.57 4.61
CA SER A 180 -13.74 17.01 4.61
C SER A 180 -15.07 17.41 3.97
N TRP A 181 -16.12 17.56 4.80
CA TRP A 181 -17.40 18.12 4.38
C TRP A 181 -17.47 19.64 4.54
N ASN A 182 -16.65 20.18 5.44
CA ASN A 182 -16.51 21.61 5.68
C ASN A 182 -15.21 21.88 6.44
N THR A 183 -14.77 23.14 6.48
CA THR A 183 -13.52 23.55 7.13
C THR A 183 -13.50 23.28 8.63
N GLU A 184 -14.63 23.38 9.30
CA GLU A 184 -14.73 23.11 10.74
C GLU A 184 -14.47 21.64 11.05
N TYR A 185 -15.03 20.75 10.24
CA TYR A 185 -14.84 19.32 10.36
C TYR A 185 -13.39 18.92 10.08
N LEU A 186 -12.81 19.43 8.98
CA LEU A 186 -11.44 19.17 8.58
C LEU A 186 -10.43 19.34 9.70
N TYR A 187 -10.60 20.37 10.55
CA TYR A 187 -9.69 20.67 11.65
C TYR A 187 -10.24 20.33 13.04
N GLN A 188 -11.35 19.61 13.13
CA GLN A 188 -11.97 19.14 14.37
C GLN A 188 -11.94 20.18 15.52
N GLY A 189 -12.52 21.34 15.26
CA GLY A 189 -12.56 22.41 16.26
C GLY A 189 -11.82 23.67 15.83
N GLY A 190 -11.56 23.83 14.54
CA GLY A 190 -11.32 25.11 13.89
C GLY A 190 -10.17 25.95 14.43
N LYS A 191 -9.14 25.33 14.99
CA LYS A 191 -7.99 26.09 15.46
C LYS A 191 -7.20 26.66 14.29
N GLY A 192 -7.49 27.90 13.94
CA GLY A 192 -6.63 28.72 13.09
C GLY A 192 -7.08 28.89 11.64
N HIS A 193 -8.11 28.17 11.17
CA HIS A 193 -8.55 28.28 9.79
C HIS A 193 -9.95 28.87 9.69
N THR A 194 -10.03 29.93 8.91
CA THR A 194 -11.30 30.48 8.42
C THR A 194 -11.47 30.04 6.98
N ASP A 195 -12.70 29.78 6.56
CA ASP A 195 -13.07 29.37 5.19
C ASP A 195 -12.84 30.49 4.14
N THR A 196 -11.88 31.35 4.39
CA THR A 196 -11.53 32.51 3.57
C THR A 196 -10.35 32.26 2.63
N THR A 197 -9.66 31.13 2.79
CA THR A 197 -8.54 30.76 1.92
C THR A 197 -9.05 30.07 0.66
N TRP A 198 -9.02 30.77 -0.45
CA TRP A 198 -9.35 30.22 -1.77
C TRP A 198 -8.07 29.93 -2.55
N MET A 199 -7.96 28.71 -3.05
CA MET A 199 -6.91 28.32 -3.97
C MET A 199 -7.51 27.48 -5.09
N TYR A 200 -7.08 27.70 -6.33
CA TYR A 200 -7.67 27.03 -7.51
C TYR A 200 -9.19 27.24 -7.69
N GLY A 201 -9.77 28.27 -7.10
CA GLY A 201 -11.22 28.50 -7.08
C GLY A 201 -12.00 27.64 -6.11
N LEU A 202 -11.30 26.96 -5.21
CA LEU A 202 -11.86 26.07 -4.18
C LEU A 202 -11.72 26.68 -2.79
N SER A 203 -12.69 26.42 -1.93
CA SER A 203 -12.56 26.67 -0.49
C SER A 203 -11.56 25.68 0.11
N LEU A 204 -11.09 25.95 1.34
CA LEU A 204 -10.05 25.14 1.97
C LEU A 204 -10.43 23.64 2.03
N TRP A 205 -11.63 23.31 2.50
CA TRP A 205 -12.07 21.92 2.59
C TRP A 205 -12.27 21.26 1.22
N GLN A 206 -12.64 22.02 0.19
CA GLN A 206 -12.74 21.50 -1.18
C GLN A 206 -11.37 21.27 -1.82
N ASN A 207 -10.31 21.85 -1.27
CA ASN A 207 -8.92 21.68 -1.72
C ASN A 207 -8.18 20.59 -0.95
N MET A 208 -8.87 19.73 -0.21
CA MET A 208 -8.34 18.59 0.54
C MET A 208 -8.97 17.28 0.04
N GLY A 209 -8.28 16.16 0.22
CA GLY A 209 -8.70 14.84 -0.27
C GLY A 209 -8.25 14.59 -1.70
N TYR A 210 -6.96 14.80 -1.99
CA TYR A 210 -6.34 14.60 -3.30
C TYR A 210 -4.98 13.94 -3.18
N VAL A 211 -4.46 13.46 -4.30
CA VAL A 211 -3.06 13.08 -4.45
C VAL A 211 -2.20 14.33 -4.60
N VAL A 212 -1.10 14.40 -3.88
CA VAL A 212 -0.11 15.47 -3.96
C VAL A 212 1.23 14.91 -4.40
N GLU A 213 1.84 15.53 -5.38
CA GLU A 213 3.15 15.15 -5.92
C GLU A 213 4.25 15.99 -5.30
N VAL A 214 5.30 15.31 -4.85
CA VAL A 214 6.48 15.92 -4.21
C VAL A 214 7.74 15.49 -4.96
N ASP A 215 8.60 16.44 -5.27
CA ASP A 215 9.97 16.18 -5.72
C ASP A 215 10.88 15.98 -4.50
N PRO A 216 11.33 14.75 -4.19
CA PRO A 216 12.10 14.47 -3.01
C PRO A 216 13.53 15.03 -3.09
N GLN A 217 14.08 15.25 -4.28
CA GLN A 217 15.42 15.79 -4.45
C GLN A 217 15.48 17.27 -4.07
N THR A 218 14.47 18.03 -4.49
CA THR A 218 14.35 19.45 -4.16
C THR A 218 13.58 19.72 -2.87
N ARG A 219 12.92 18.71 -2.30
CA ARG A 219 12.05 18.77 -1.11
C ARG A 219 10.88 19.75 -1.30
N LYS A 220 10.34 19.78 -2.51
CA LYS A 220 9.28 20.71 -2.90
C LYS A 220 8.05 19.98 -3.41
N VAL A 221 6.92 20.52 -3.09
CA VAL A 221 5.66 20.11 -3.72
C VAL A 221 5.66 20.52 -5.18
N VAL A 222 5.39 19.57 -6.07
CA VAL A 222 5.22 19.77 -7.51
C VAL A 222 3.79 20.25 -7.77
N LYS A 223 2.79 19.49 -7.29
CA LYS A 223 1.39 19.77 -7.60
C LYS A 223 0.42 18.98 -6.73
N LYS A 224 -0.78 19.50 -6.53
CA LYS A 224 -1.96 18.77 -6.09
C LYS A 224 -2.82 18.40 -7.31
N HIS A 225 -3.14 17.11 -7.46
CA HIS A 225 -3.76 16.56 -8.67
C HIS A 225 -5.29 16.53 -8.57
N HIS A 226 -5.95 17.69 -8.71
CA HIS A 226 -7.41 17.80 -8.62
C HIS A 226 -8.18 16.95 -9.65
N LYS A 227 -7.56 16.62 -10.80
CA LYS A 227 -8.19 15.77 -11.82
C LYS A 227 -8.25 14.29 -11.44
N MET A 228 -7.56 13.87 -10.41
CA MET A 228 -7.67 12.53 -9.84
C MET A 228 -8.90 12.36 -8.94
N GLY A 229 -9.74 13.42 -8.81
CA GLY A 229 -10.96 13.40 -8.00
C GLY A 229 -10.71 13.71 -6.53
N LYS A 230 -11.79 14.10 -5.82
CA LYS A 230 -11.77 14.33 -4.38
C LYS A 230 -12.51 13.20 -3.68
N PHE A 231 -11.80 12.43 -2.88
CA PHE A 231 -12.32 11.39 -1.99
C PHE A 231 -11.33 11.14 -0.85
N ILE A 232 -11.55 10.12 -0.04
CA ILE A 232 -10.65 9.73 1.03
C ILE A 232 -9.52 8.89 0.38
N HIS A 233 -8.53 9.61 -0.19
CA HIS A 233 -7.42 8.96 -0.86
C HIS A 233 -6.53 8.25 0.15
N GLU A 234 -6.50 6.92 0.06
CA GLU A 234 -5.60 6.12 0.88
C GLU A 234 -4.28 5.88 0.14
N ASP A 235 -4.33 5.34 -1.07
CA ASP A 235 -3.13 5.08 -1.83
C ASP A 235 -3.25 5.49 -3.31
N ALA A 236 -2.10 5.71 -3.94
CA ALA A 236 -1.95 6.07 -5.35
C ALA A 236 -0.78 5.31 -5.98
N LEU A 237 -1.08 4.18 -6.61
CA LEU A 237 -0.11 3.33 -7.31
C LEU A 237 0.05 3.77 -8.76
N CYS A 238 1.24 4.25 -9.12
CA CYS A 238 1.57 4.60 -10.51
C CYS A 238 2.19 3.42 -11.25
N THR A 239 1.62 3.05 -12.40
CA THR A 239 2.19 1.98 -13.25
C THR A 239 3.56 2.36 -13.80
N ALA A 240 4.42 1.36 -14.03
CA ALA A 240 5.81 1.57 -14.48
C ALA A 240 5.93 2.31 -15.82
N ASP A 241 4.89 2.28 -16.67
CA ASP A 241 4.86 3.01 -17.93
C ASP A 241 4.42 4.49 -17.78
N GLY A 242 4.10 4.91 -16.55
CA GLY A 242 3.71 6.26 -16.19
C GLY A 242 2.36 6.71 -16.77
N LYS A 243 1.50 5.77 -17.17
CA LYS A 243 0.21 6.11 -17.82
C LYS A 243 -0.98 6.03 -16.91
N THR A 244 -0.98 5.05 -16.01
CA THR A 244 -2.14 4.78 -15.15
C THR A 244 -1.73 4.99 -13.71
N VAL A 245 -2.62 5.62 -12.94
CA VAL A 245 -2.55 5.68 -11.49
C VAL A 245 -3.79 5.00 -10.95
N TYR A 246 -3.62 3.91 -10.21
CA TYR A 246 -4.70 3.28 -9.46
C TYR A 246 -4.83 3.96 -8.12
N LEU A 247 -6.08 4.12 -7.65
CA LEU A 247 -6.41 4.94 -6.49
C LEU A 247 -7.42 4.20 -5.62
N SER A 248 -7.12 4.09 -4.36
CA SER A 248 -8.01 3.52 -3.34
C SER A 248 -8.74 4.59 -2.55
N ASP A 249 -9.93 4.23 -2.07
CA ASP A 249 -10.86 5.12 -1.34
C ASP A 249 -11.24 4.44 -0.02
N ASP A 250 -10.64 4.89 1.09
CA ASP A 250 -10.91 4.40 2.45
C ASP A 250 -12.23 4.92 2.98
N MET A 251 -13.31 4.54 2.34
CA MET A 251 -14.68 4.86 2.75
C MET A 251 -15.52 3.59 2.90
N SER A 252 -16.55 3.65 3.72
CA SER A 252 -17.58 2.63 3.86
C SER A 252 -18.93 3.13 3.35
N PRO A 253 -19.31 2.84 2.08
CA PRO A 253 -18.53 2.13 1.06
C PRO A 253 -17.63 3.05 0.27
N GLY A 254 -16.38 2.60 0.04
CA GLY A 254 -15.42 3.21 -0.86
C GLY A 254 -15.49 2.68 -2.29
N LEU A 255 -14.66 3.21 -3.15
CA LEU A 255 -14.60 2.85 -4.56
C LEU A 255 -13.16 2.57 -5.00
N PHE A 256 -13.00 1.87 -6.10
CA PHE A 256 -11.71 1.69 -6.75
C PHE A 256 -11.68 2.53 -8.02
N PHE A 257 -10.70 3.42 -8.09
CA PHE A 257 -10.54 4.34 -9.22
C PHE A 257 -9.26 4.06 -10.00
N LYS A 258 -9.22 4.55 -11.23
CA LYS A 258 -7.98 4.76 -11.96
C LYS A 258 -7.99 6.12 -12.68
N TYR A 259 -6.83 6.70 -12.79
CA TYR A 259 -6.59 7.90 -13.59
C TYR A 259 -5.63 7.56 -14.73
N GLU A 260 -6.04 7.83 -15.98
CA GLU A 260 -5.20 7.63 -17.17
C GLU A 260 -4.72 8.97 -17.68
N THR A 261 -3.40 9.17 -17.77
CA THR A 261 -2.80 10.40 -18.25
C THR A 261 -2.89 10.51 -19.78
N VAL A 262 -3.00 11.75 -20.28
CA VAL A 262 -2.89 12.01 -21.74
C VAL A 262 -1.46 11.76 -22.21
N THR A 263 -0.48 12.18 -21.43
CA THR A 263 0.94 12.01 -21.73
C THR A 263 1.59 11.21 -20.61
N PRO A 264 2.28 10.09 -20.90
CA PRO A 264 2.97 9.35 -19.87
C PRO A 264 3.90 10.23 -19.02
N TYR A 265 3.91 9.99 -17.71
CA TYR A 265 4.68 10.75 -16.71
C TYR A 265 4.27 12.22 -16.53
N ASP A 266 3.22 12.69 -17.21
CA ASP A 266 2.62 13.99 -16.95
C ASP A 266 1.19 13.80 -16.42
N TYR A 267 1.04 13.86 -15.12
CA TYR A 267 -0.22 13.62 -14.43
C TYR A 267 -1.12 14.86 -14.36
N THR A 268 -0.79 15.91 -15.12
CA THR A 268 -1.55 17.18 -15.09
C THR A 268 -2.84 17.12 -15.87
N ASP A 269 -2.93 16.24 -16.87
CA ASP A 269 -4.11 16.06 -17.71
C ASP A 269 -4.37 14.58 -17.98
N GLY A 270 -5.64 14.20 -17.86
CA GLY A 270 -6.05 12.81 -18.00
C GLY A 270 -7.54 12.63 -17.75
N GLN A 271 -7.95 11.37 -17.61
CA GLN A 271 -9.32 10.94 -17.42
C GLN A 271 -9.44 10.07 -16.17
N LEU A 272 -10.40 10.38 -15.31
CA LEU A 272 -10.73 9.58 -14.12
C LEU A 272 -11.81 8.55 -14.47
N TYR A 273 -11.63 7.33 -13.95
CA TYR A 273 -12.55 6.21 -14.12
C TYR A 273 -12.84 5.56 -12.76
N ALA A 274 -14.05 5.01 -12.61
CA ALA A 274 -14.41 4.16 -11.48
C ALA A 274 -14.64 2.72 -11.95
N TYR A 275 -14.23 1.76 -11.14
CA TYR A 275 -14.35 0.34 -11.44
C TYR A 275 -15.81 -0.13 -11.27
N ARG A 276 -16.27 -0.98 -12.20
CA ARG A 276 -17.51 -1.73 -12.10
C ARG A 276 -17.27 -3.19 -12.41
N GLN A 277 -17.46 -4.07 -11.45
CA GLN A 277 -17.47 -5.50 -11.64
C GLN A 277 -18.72 -5.92 -12.45
N SER A 278 -18.60 -6.87 -13.34
CA SER A 278 -19.72 -7.47 -14.04
C SER A 278 -20.65 -8.22 -13.08
N ASP A 279 -21.92 -8.38 -13.48
CA ASP A 279 -22.92 -9.01 -12.61
C ASP A 279 -22.66 -10.50 -12.36
N ASP A 280 -21.89 -11.15 -13.23
CA ASP A 280 -21.44 -12.55 -13.09
C ASP A 280 -20.13 -12.69 -12.28
N GLY A 281 -19.48 -11.59 -11.95
CA GLY A 281 -18.20 -11.57 -11.23
C GLY A 281 -16.99 -12.01 -12.06
N GLU A 282 -17.14 -12.31 -13.36
CA GLU A 282 -16.07 -12.85 -14.19
C GLU A 282 -15.05 -11.80 -14.67
N SER A 283 -15.50 -10.54 -14.80
CA SER A 283 -14.65 -9.43 -15.23
C SER A 283 -15.20 -8.11 -14.71
N GLY A 284 -14.61 -7.02 -15.14
CA GLY A 284 -15.11 -5.69 -14.86
C GLY A 284 -14.92 -4.73 -16.03
N SER A 285 -15.36 -3.52 -15.82
CA SER A 285 -15.22 -2.42 -16.76
C SER A 285 -14.96 -1.12 -16.02
N TRP A 286 -14.52 -0.11 -16.74
CA TRP A 286 -14.24 1.20 -16.20
C TRP A 286 -15.26 2.23 -16.66
N LEU A 287 -15.96 2.84 -15.72
CA LEU A 287 -16.94 3.91 -15.95
C LEU A 287 -16.19 5.23 -16.08
N THR A 288 -16.35 5.90 -17.22
CA THR A 288 -15.72 7.20 -17.48
C THR A 288 -16.45 8.30 -16.72
N LEU A 289 -15.75 8.99 -15.79
CA LEU A 289 -16.36 10.06 -15.02
C LEU A 289 -16.29 11.41 -15.76
N PRO A 290 -17.26 12.32 -15.52
CA PRO A 290 -17.17 13.71 -15.98
C PRO A 290 -15.99 14.43 -15.31
N MET A 291 -15.24 15.24 -16.07
CA MET A 291 -14.03 15.90 -15.62
C MET A 291 -14.23 17.39 -15.25
N ASP A 292 -15.47 17.84 -15.12
CA ASP A 292 -15.74 19.19 -14.59
C ASP A 292 -15.52 19.26 -13.07
N THR A 293 -15.21 20.44 -12.56
CA THR A 293 -14.85 20.66 -11.17
C THR A 293 -15.91 20.14 -10.19
N THR A 294 -17.19 20.34 -10.50
CA THR A 294 -18.28 19.89 -9.61
C THR A 294 -18.34 18.37 -9.52
N SER A 295 -18.21 17.68 -10.65
CA SER A 295 -18.18 16.21 -10.72
C SER A 295 -16.97 15.64 -10.02
N LEU A 296 -15.79 16.26 -10.16
CA LEU A 296 -14.56 15.80 -9.50
C LEU A 296 -14.58 15.99 -7.98
N ILE A 297 -15.20 17.07 -7.47
CA ILE A 297 -15.37 17.28 -6.02
C ILE A 297 -16.35 16.26 -5.40
N ASN A 298 -17.27 15.71 -6.22
CA ASN A 298 -18.30 14.78 -5.78
C ASN A 298 -18.16 13.42 -6.49
N CYS A 299 -16.93 13.02 -6.87
CA CYS A 299 -16.72 11.90 -7.78
C CYS A 299 -17.21 10.55 -7.23
N GLU A 300 -17.16 10.32 -5.91
CA GLU A 300 -17.77 9.14 -5.29
C GLU A 300 -19.29 9.06 -5.55
N SER A 301 -20.03 10.11 -5.25
CA SER A 301 -21.49 10.16 -5.48
C SER A 301 -21.83 10.03 -6.95
N VAL A 302 -21.03 10.64 -7.83
CA VAL A 302 -21.19 10.51 -9.29
C VAL A 302 -20.96 9.07 -9.72
N ALA A 303 -19.84 8.46 -9.31
CA ALA A 303 -19.50 7.08 -9.65
C ALA A 303 -20.54 6.07 -9.12
N LYS A 304 -20.98 6.21 -7.87
CA LYS A 304 -22.03 5.39 -7.27
C LYS A 304 -23.34 5.50 -8.07
N SER A 305 -23.74 6.72 -8.46
CA SER A 305 -24.94 6.92 -9.31
C SER A 305 -24.82 6.30 -10.70
N MET A 306 -23.61 6.11 -11.22
CA MET A 306 -23.32 5.41 -12.48
C MET A 306 -23.24 3.89 -12.30
N GLY A 307 -23.29 3.39 -11.08
CA GLY A 307 -23.24 1.97 -10.74
C GLY A 307 -21.83 1.43 -10.53
N ALA A 308 -20.88 2.23 -10.07
CA ALA A 308 -19.56 1.76 -9.65
C ALA A 308 -19.68 0.71 -8.54
N THR A 309 -18.74 -0.24 -8.50
CA THR A 309 -18.70 -1.26 -7.46
C THR A 309 -18.17 -0.65 -6.17
N MET A 310 -18.92 -0.91 -5.10
CA MET A 310 -18.65 -0.43 -3.76
C MET A 310 -17.88 -1.48 -2.97
N PHE A 311 -16.86 -1.05 -2.28
CA PHE A 311 -15.99 -1.86 -1.42
C PHE A 311 -16.02 -1.30 0.00
N ILE A 312 -15.42 -1.99 0.96
CA ILE A 312 -15.39 -1.52 2.34
C ILE A 312 -13.95 -1.22 2.75
N ARG A 313 -13.61 0.08 2.73
CA ARG A 313 -12.31 0.57 3.15
C ARG A 313 -11.19 -0.04 2.32
N HIS A 314 -11.02 0.43 1.08
CA HIS A 314 -9.86 0.13 0.27
C HIS A 314 -8.66 0.96 0.74
N GLU A 315 -7.66 0.26 1.23
CA GLU A 315 -6.42 0.82 1.77
C GLU A 315 -5.29 0.74 0.73
N TRP A 316 -4.10 0.31 1.12
CA TRP A 316 -2.91 0.30 0.26
C TRP A 316 -2.99 -0.69 -0.90
N ILE A 317 -2.28 -0.34 -1.97
CA ILE A 317 -2.25 -1.05 -3.26
C ILE A 317 -0.80 -1.40 -3.62
N GLU A 318 -0.54 -2.65 -3.97
CA GLU A 318 0.79 -3.10 -4.43
C GLU A 318 0.68 -3.83 -5.77
N GLU A 319 1.57 -3.51 -6.72
CA GLU A 319 1.69 -4.23 -7.99
C GLU A 319 2.75 -5.33 -7.89
N VAL A 320 2.36 -6.57 -8.11
CA VAL A 320 3.26 -7.72 -8.11
C VAL A 320 3.02 -8.56 -9.36
N ASN A 321 4.04 -8.70 -10.21
CA ASN A 321 4.00 -9.50 -11.43
C ASN A 321 2.81 -9.16 -12.36
N GLY A 322 2.47 -7.88 -12.46
CA GLY A 322 1.38 -7.39 -13.30
C GLY A 322 -0.02 -7.61 -12.73
N LYS A 323 -0.14 -8.05 -11.49
CA LYS A 323 -1.38 -8.08 -10.71
C LYS A 323 -1.33 -7.01 -9.63
N ILE A 324 -2.47 -6.53 -9.24
CA ILE A 324 -2.61 -5.52 -8.20
C ILE A 324 -3.29 -6.15 -6.99
N TYR A 325 -2.64 -6.03 -5.83
CA TYR A 325 -3.13 -6.50 -4.56
C TYR A 325 -3.60 -5.30 -3.75
N ILE A 326 -4.85 -5.35 -3.28
CA ILE A 326 -5.52 -4.24 -2.59
C ILE A 326 -5.94 -4.73 -1.22
N CYS A 327 -5.55 -4.00 -0.18
CA CYS A 327 -6.09 -4.21 1.16
C CYS A 327 -7.53 -3.71 1.22
N GLU A 328 -8.45 -4.55 1.69
CA GLU A 328 -9.81 -4.18 2.05
C GLU A 328 -9.97 -4.47 3.53
N THR A 329 -9.94 -3.41 4.35
CA THR A 329 -9.91 -3.52 5.82
C THR A 329 -11.19 -4.14 6.38
N GLY A 330 -12.33 -3.92 5.72
CA GLY A 330 -13.61 -4.40 6.20
C GLY A 330 -14.20 -3.51 7.29
N GLU A 331 -15.41 -3.80 7.72
CA GLU A 331 -16.12 -3.09 8.78
C GLU A 331 -17.22 -3.95 9.39
N ASP A 332 -17.40 -3.90 10.70
CA ASP A 332 -18.56 -4.48 11.35
C ASP A 332 -19.76 -3.50 11.29
N HIS A 333 -20.96 -4.06 11.21
CA HIS A 333 -22.25 -3.30 11.21
C HIS A 333 -22.56 -2.46 9.96
N PHE A 334 -21.94 -2.73 8.82
CA PHE A 334 -22.22 -2.03 7.58
C PHE A 334 -23.57 -2.43 6.96
N SER A 335 -24.39 -1.43 6.54
CA SER A 335 -25.67 -1.65 5.89
C SER A 335 -25.61 -1.44 4.38
N TRP A 336 -25.58 -2.51 3.61
CA TRP A 336 -25.59 -2.46 2.15
C TRP A 336 -26.88 -1.89 1.55
N ALA A 337 -28.01 -1.94 2.29
CA ALA A 337 -29.31 -1.46 1.79
C ALA A 337 -29.29 0.02 1.41
N GLU A 338 -28.69 0.87 2.24
CA GLU A 338 -28.57 2.31 1.99
C GLU A 338 -27.68 2.59 0.78
N SER A 339 -26.58 1.88 0.69
CA SER A 339 -25.60 2.03 -0.39
C SER A 339 -26.14 1.57 -1.74
N MET A 340 -26.87 0.45 -1.78
CA MET A 340 -27.60 0.00 -2.97
C MET A 340 -28.68 0.99 -3.40
N ALA A 341 -29.38 1.62 -2.46
CA ALA A 341 -30.39 2.65 -2.75
C ALA A 341 -29.77 3.89 -3.38
N ALA A 342 -28.49 4.18 -3.14
CA ALA A 342 -27.75 5.27 -3.78
C ALA A 342 -27.28 4.95 -5.22
N GLY A 343 -27.50 3.72 -5.72
CA GLY A 343 -27.20 3.31 -7.08
C GLY A 343 -25.90 2.53 -7.25
N GLY A 344 -25.11 2.32 -6.20
CA GLY A 344 -23.86 1.56 -6.26
C GLY A 344 -24.09 0.07 -6.54
N HIS A 345 -23.06 -0.58 -7.07
CA HIS A 345 -23.02 -2.02 -7.36
C HIS A 345 -22.36 -2.77 -6.22
N VAL A 346 -22.93 -3.88 -5.80
CA VAL A 346 -22.39 -4.72 -4.72
C VAL A 346 -21.41 -5.76 -5.29
N PRO A 347 -20.21 -5.93 -4.73
CA PRO A 347 -19.24 -6.92 -5.19
C PRO A 347 -19.79 -8.35 -5.13
N ASN A 348 -19.24 -9.24 -5.97
CA ASN A 348 -19.73 -10.62 -6.07
C ASN A 348 -19.61 -11.38 -4.75
N TYR A 349 -18.46 -11.29 -4.07
CA TYR A 349 -18.24 -11.96 -2.78
C TYR A 349 -19.23 -11.49 -1.70
N VAL A 350 -19.60 -10.20 -1.70
CA VAL A 350 -20.61 -9.66 -0.77
C VAL A 350 -22.01 -10.22 -1.13
N ARG A 351 -22.39 -10.25 -2.41
CA ARG A 351 -23.68 -10.80 -2.85
C ARG A 351 -23.84 -12.27 -2.44
N GLU A 352 -22.77 -13.05 -2.57
CA GLU A 352 -22.77 -14.46 -2.15
C GLU A 352 -22.95 -14.61 -0.64
N ASN A 353 -22.37 -13.72 0.16
CA ASN A 353 -22.51 -13.73 1.61
C ASN A 353 -23.91 -13.22 2.06
N LEU A 354 -24.40 -12.14 1.45
CA LEU A 354 -25.75 -11.65 1.70
C LEU A 354 -26.81 -12.71 1.40
N ALA A 355 -26.62 -13.51 0.34
CA ALA A 355 -27.52 -14.60 -0.02
C ALA A 355 -27.55 -15.76 0.99
N LYS A 356 -26.52 -15.89 1.85
CA LYS A 356 -26.43 -16.88 2.91
C LYS A 356 -26.96 -16.37 4.27
N SER A 357 -27.16 -15.06 4.40
CA SER A 357 -27.60 -14.41 5.64
C SER A 357 -29.12 -14.42 5.76
N ASP A 358 -29.62 -14.52 7.01
CA ASP A 358 -31.06 -14.35 7.32
C ASP A 358 -31.53 -12.91 7.05
N ASP A 359 -30.63 -11.92 7.12
CA ASP A 359 -30.83 -10.53 6.75
C ASP A 359 -29.98 -10.20 5.51
N ASN A 360 -30.58 -10.26 4.32
CA ASN A 360 -29.91 -10.03 3.05
C ASN A 360 -29.51 -8.57 2.78
N THR A 361 -29.60 -7.70 3.78
CA THR A 361 -29.19 -6.30 3.71
C THR A 361 -27.93 -6.01 4.54
N LYS A 362 -27.46 -6.97 5.34
CA LYS A 362 -26.31 -6.83 6.21
C LYS A 362 -25.28 -7.91 5.95
N PHE A 363 -24.08 -7.50 5.79
CA PHE A 363 -22.91 -8.35 5.74
C PHE A 363 -21.84 -7.70 6.61
N ASP A 364 -21.61 -8.32 7.75
CA ASP A 364 -20.55 -7.88 8.66
C ASP A 364 -19.23 -8.51 8.21
N ASP A 365 -18.23 -7.71 7.94
CA ASP A 365 -16.89 -8.15 7.57
C ASP A 365 -15.83 -7.55 8.52
N PRO A 366 -15.73 -8.10 9.74
CA PRO A 366 -14.81 -7.54 10.74
C PRO A 366 -13.36 -7.90 10.51
N PHE A 367 -13.06 -8.74 9.51
CA PHE A 367 -11.71 -9.23 9.26
C PHE A 367 -11.10 -8.64 8.00
N GLY A 368 -11.90 -8.26 7.02
CA GLY A 368 -11.41 -7.79 5.73
C GLY A 368 -10.72 -8.88 4.91
N ARG A 369 -9.96 -8.47 3.90
CA ARG A 369 -9.30 -9.35 2.94
C ARG A 369 -8.23 -8.63 2.13
N ILE A 370 -7.46 -9.39 1.35
CA ILE A 370 -6.69 -8.88 0.23
C ILE A 370 -7.43 -9.24 -1.07
N LEU A 371 -7.69 -8.24 -1.90
CA LEU A 371 -8.21 -8.44 -3.24
C LEU A 371 -7.06 -8.53 -4.26
N GLU A 372 -7.20 -9.39 -5.25
CA GLU A 372 -6.32 -9.45 -6.43
C GLU A 372 -7.09 -8.90 -7.63
N PHE A 373 -6.55 -7.87 -8.24
CA PHE A 373 -7.06 -7.28 -9.47
C PHE A 373 -6.12 -7.55 -10.65
N ASP A 374 -6.69 -8.00 -11.75
CA ASP A 374 -5.97 -8.24 -13.01
C ASP A 374 -6.22 -7.08 -13.99
N PRO A 375 -5.24 -6.21 -14.24
CA PRO A 375 -5.41 -5.08 -15.16
C PRO A 375 -5.67 -5.49 -16.62
N GLU A 376 -5.21 -6.66 -17.04
CA GLU A 376 -5.39 -7.13 -18.43
C GLU A 376 -6.82 -7.58 -18.70
N THR A 377 -7.46 -8.23 -17.73
CA THR A 377 -8.81 -8.77 -17.87
C THR A 377 -9.87 -7.96 -17.12
N ASN A 378 -9.44 -6.99 -16.30
CA ASN A 378 -10.26 -6.25 -15.34
C ASN A 378 -11.03 -7.18 -14.36
N LYS A 379 -10.48 -8.34 -14.07
CA LYS A 379 -11.06 -9.30 -13.11
C LYS A 379 -10.56 -8.96 -11.70
N MET A 380 -11.46 -9.02 -10.73
CA MET A 380 -11.13 -8.85 -9.32
C MET A 380 -11.68 -10.02 -8.52
N ARG A 381 -10.85 -10.58 -7.63
CA ARG A 381 -11.23 -11.69 -6.74
C ARG A 381 -10.71 -11.46 -5.33
N SER A 382 -11.31 -12.11 -4.36
CA SER A 382 -10.69 -12.29 -3.04
C SER A 382 -9.46 -13.19 -3.20
N TYR A 383 -8.29 -12.73 -2.75
CA TYR A 383 -7.04 -13.50 -2.80
C TYR A 383 -6.83 -14.26 -1.50
N ILE A 384 -6.91 -13.56 -0.37
CA ILE A 384 -6.94 -14.14 0.97
C ILE A 384 -7.97 -13.40 1.81
N GLU A 385 -8.84 -14.13 2.51
CA GLU A 385 -9.82 -13.57 3.44
C GLU A 385 -9.25 -13.60 4.86
N GLY A 386 -9.52 -12.54 5.62
CA GLY A 386 -9.21 -12.50 7.05
C GLY A 386 -10.05 -13.50 7.86
N GLY A 387 -9.59 -13.80 9.04
CA GLY A 387 -10.26 -14.76 9.92
C GLY A 387 -9.35 -15.35 10.98
N PHE A 388 -9.93 -16.23 11.82
CA PHE A 388 -9.18 -16.88 12.89
C PHE A 388 -8.24 -17.97 12.36
N PHE A 389 -7.05 -18.05 12.96
CA PHE A 389 -6.19 -19.21 12.80
C PHE A 389 -6.80 -20.41 13.50
N LEU A 390 -6.58 -21.61 12.97
CA LEU A 390 -7.00 -22.85 13.59
C LEU A 390 -6.40 -22.95 15.01
N ASP A 391 -7.18 -23.44 15.95
CA ASP A 391 -6.78 -23.64 17.35
C ASP A 391 -6.29 -22.39 18.10
N SER A 392 -6.62 -21.18 17.61
CA SER A 392 -6.17 -19.91 18.18
C SER A 392 -7.32 -18.92 18.34
N ILE A 393 -7.16 -17.97 19.28
CA ILE A 393 -7.97 -16.74 19.32
C ILE A 393 -7.35 -15.64 18.46
N ALA A 394 -6.14 -15.87 17.93
CA ALA A 394 -5.50 -14.97 17.00
C ALA A 394 -6.20 -15.06 15.64
N CYS A 395 -6.27 -13.94 14.95
CA CYS A 395 -6.78 -13.87 13.59
C CYS A 395 -5.91 -12.91 12.77
N PHE A 396 -5.97 -13.05 11.46
CA PHE A 396 -5.57 -12.00 10.53
C PHE A 396 -6.80 -11.14 10.27
N SER A 397 -6.66 -9.84 10.46
CA SER A 397 -7.80 -8.92 10.29
C SER A 397 -7.35 -7.50 9.96
N ASN A 398 -8.26 -6.76 9.35
CA ASN A 398 -8.09 -5.34 9.07
C ASN A 398 -6.76 -5.06 8.34
N PRO A 399 -6.50 -5.72 7.19
CA PRO A 399 -5.32 -5.43 6.40
C PRO A 399 -5.39 -3.98 5.91
N ASP A 400 -4.30 -3.27 6.12
CA ASP A 400 -4.17 -1.87 5.78
C ASP A 400 -3.05 -1.65 4.77
N CYS A 401 -1.80 -1.86 5.16
CA CYS A 401 -0.64 -1.64 4.33
C CYS A 401 -0.13 -2.97 3.75
N ASN A 402 0.23 -2.97 2.46
CA ASN A 402 0.90 -4.09 1.82
C ASN A 402 2.13 -3.63 1.02
N THR A 403 3.08 -4.53 0.89
CA THR A 403 4.25 -4.38 0.01
C THR A 403 4.75 -5.75 -0.41
N SER A 404 5.67 -5.80 -1.35
CA SER A 404 6.25 -7.06 -1.79
C SER A 404 7.76 -7.08 -1.60
N VAL A 405 8.31 -8.29 -1.39
CA VAL A 405 9.75 -8.49 -1.28
C VAL A 405 10.16 -9.83 -1.88
N THR A 406 11.31 -9.83 -2.56
CA THR A 406 11.95 -11.07 -3.00
C THR A 406 13.13 -11.37 -2.09
N ILE A 407 13.08 -12.52 -1.39
CA ILE A 407 14.17 -12.97 -0.51
C ILE A 407 14.65 -14.33 -1.01
N GLY A 408 15.90 -14.39 -1.41
CA GLY A 408 16.45 -15.54 -2.11
C GLY A 408 15.77 -15.75 -3.47
N ASN A 409 15.03 -16.85 -3.63
CA ASN A 409 14.27 -17.17 -4.84
C ASN A 409 12.75 -17.15 -4.62
N LYS A 410 12.29 -16.63 -3.50
CA LYS A 410 10.87 -16.56 -3.15
C LYS A 410 10.42 -15.11 -3.07
N GLN A 411 9.22 -14.89 -3.57
CA GLN A 411 8.51 -13.62 -3.44
C GLN A 411 7.44 -13.71 -2.37
N TYR A 412 7.40 -12.71 -1.51
CA TYR A 412 6.43 -12.59 -0.43
C TYR A 412 5.60 -11.32 -0.58
N LEU A 413 4.31 -11.44 -0.31
CA LEU A 413 3.46 -10.30 0.00
C LEU A 413 3.55 -10.08 1.51
N VAL A 414 3.89 -8.86 1.91
CA VAL A 414 3.98 -8.47 3.32
C VAL A 414 2.76 -7.64 3.65
N LEU A 415 2.04 -8.02 4.69
CA LEU A 415 0.75 -7.47 5.07
C LEU A 415 0.82 -6.91 6.47
N SER A 416 0.35 -5.69 6.65
CA SER A 416 0.20 -5.03 7.95
C SER A 416 -1.26 -4.87 8.32
N GLU A 417 -1.56 -4.90 9.60
CA GLU A 417 -2.89 -4.66 10.16
C GLU A 417 -3.04 -3.25 10.71
N ASP A 418 -4.22 -2.65 10.56
CA ASP A 418 -4.73 -1.53 11.37
C ASP A 418 -6.06 -1.92 12.04
N ILE A 419 -5.97 -2.65 13.15
CA ILE A 419 -7.12 -2.96 13.99
C ILE A 419 -7.44 -1.72 14.81
N ASN A 420 -8.53 -1.07 14.46
CA ASN A 420 -8.98 0.12 15.17
C ASN A 420 -10.15 -0.15 16.12
N TRP A 421 -10.63 0.90 16.76
CA TRP A 421 -11.67 0.85 17.78
C TRP A 421 -13.02 0.28 17.31
N TYR A 422 -13.35 0.42 16.04
CA TYR A 422 -14.65 0.05 15.48
C TYR A 422 -14.62 -1.36 14.91
N ASP A 423 -13.47 -1.81 14.45
CA ASP A 423 -13.28 -3.10 13.81
C ASP A 423 -12.82 -4.11 14.86
N ARG A 424 -13.56 -5.17 14.99
CA ARG A 424 -13.43 -6.12 16.10
C ARG A 424 -12.55 -7.31 15.78
N GLY A 425 -11.82 -7.23 14.71
CA GLY A 425 -10.94 -8.26 14.17
C GLY A 425 -10.37 -9.23 15.19
N ARG A 426 -9.09 -9.17 15.45
CA ARG A 426 -8.37 -10.08 16.31
C ARG A 426 -8.76 -10.04 17.80
N VAL A 427 -9.28 -8.96 18.29
CA VAL A 427 -9.67 -8.80 19.70
C VAL A 427 -11.11 -9.21 19.91
N ASP A 428 -11.37 -10.21 20.73
CA ASP A 428 -12.74 -10.62 21.09
C ASP A 428 -13.53 -9.44 21.63
N ALA A 429 -14.55 -9.05 20.90
CA ALA A 429 -15.48 -8.00 21.22
C ALA A 429 -16.16 -8.15 22.59
N ASN A 430 -16.29 -9.39 23.05
CA ASN A 430 -16.91 -9.72 24.33
C ASN A 430 -15.92 -9.70 25.50
N ALA A 431 -14.65 -9.43 25.25
CA ALA A 431 -13.68 -9.21 26.31
C ALA A 431 -13.94 -7.84 26.94
N GLU A 432 -14.84 -7.81 27.94
CA GLU A 432 -15.14 -6.59 28.71
C GLU A 432 -13.85 -5.88 29.14
N GLY A 433 -13.65 -4.62 28.68
CA GLY A 433 -12.56 -3.76 29.08
C GLY A 433 -11.28 -3.85 28.22
N ARG A 434 -11.18 -4.70 27.22
CA ARG A 434 -10.08 -4.68 26.27
C ARG A 434 -10.33 -3.62 25.19
N ARG A 435 -9.55 -2.56 25.23
CA ARG A 435 -9.55 -1.46 24.27
C ARG A 435 -8.17 -1.21 23.68
N ASP A 436 -7.33 -2.22 23.75
CA ASP A 436 -5.95 -2.15 23.31
C ASP A 436 -5.79 -3.06 22.10
N PHE A 437 -5.22 -2.50 21.04
CA PHE A 437 -4.94 -3.19 19.79
C PHE A 437 -3.48 -3.61 19.75
N PHE A 438 -3.21 -4.72 19.08
CA PHE A 438 -1.87 -5.28 18.90
C PHE A 438 -1.76 -5.73 17.46
N ASN A 439 -1.50 -4.77 16.58
CA ASN A 439 -1.37 -5.00 15.15
C ASN A 439 -0.15 -5.86 14.83
N GLU A 440 -0.24 -6.62 13.78
CA GLU A 440 0.76 -7.61 13.40
C GLU A 440 1.18 -7.41 11.94
N ILE A 441 2.38 -7.89 11.59
CA ILE A 441 2.84 -7.99 10.21
C ILE A 441 3.03 -9.45 9.87
N TYR A 442 2.57 -9.80 8.65
CA TYR A 442 2.63 -11.14 8.11
C TYR A 442 3.37 -11.18 6.78
N PHE A 443 4.01 -12.31 6.50
CA PHE A 443 4.58 -12.64 5.21
C PHE A 443 3.77 -13.78 4.60
N LEU A 444 3.35 -13.63 3.36
CA LEU A 444 2.64 -14.63 2.58
C LEU A 444 3.48 -15.05 1.38
N ASP A 445 3.82 -16.33 1.24
CA ASP A 445 4.53 -16.89 0.08
C ASP A 445 3.62 -16.80 -1.15
N MET A 446 3.98 -15.95 -2.13
CA MET A 446 3.18 -15.70 -3.33
C MET A 446 3.17 -16.86 -4.34
N SER A 447 3.89 -17.93 -4.07
CA SER A 447 3.75 -19.17 -4.84
C SER A 447 2.46 -19.94 -4.53
N ILE A 448 1.74 -19.57 -3.46
CA ILE A 448 0.47 -20.18 -3.06
C ILE A 448 -0.67 -19.50 -3.82
N GLU A 449 -1.33 -20.27 -4.70
CA GLU A 449 -2.34 -19.73 -5.62
C GLU A 449 -3.64 -19.30 -4.92
N ASN A 450 -4.06 -20.04 -3.90
CA ASN A 450 -5.27 -19.78 -3.11
C ASN A 450 -4.93 -19.87 -1.63
N PRO A 451 -4.27 -18.86 -1.06
CA PRO A 451 -3.82 -18.90 0.32
C PRO A 451 -5.00 -18.80 1.30
N VAL A 452 -4.75 -19.35 2.49
CA VAL A 452 -5.62 -19.24 3.66
C VAL A 452 -4.83 -18.64 4.82
N VAL A 453 -5.50 -18.26 5.91
CA VAL A 453 -4.85 -17.61 7.05
C VAL A 453 -3.70 -18.43 7.64
N GLU A 454 -3.76 -19.77 7.57
CA GLU A 454 -2.71 -20.67 8.04
C GLU A 454 -1.41 -20.60 7.24
N ASP A 455 -1.45 -20.05 6.02
CA ASP A 455 -0.27 -19.86 5.18
C ASP A 455 0.51 -18.58 5.55
N LEU A 456 -0.07 -17.73 6.41
CA LEU A 456 0.54 -16.50 6.87
C LEU A 456 1.63 -16.79 7.92
N MET A 457 2.81 -16.22 7.71
CA MET A 457 3.90 -16.25 8.69
C MET A 457 3.91 -14.94 9.47
N ARG A 458 3.55 -14.98 10.76
CA ARG A 458 3.58 -13.78 11.62
C ARG A 458 5.02 -13.36 11.89
N PHE A 459 5.36 -12.16 11.46
CA PHE A 459 6.69 -11.58 11.59
C PHE A 459 6.82 -10.70 12.84
N CYS A 460 5.86 -9.83 13.11
CA CYS A 460 5.93 -9.01 14.31
C CYS A 460 4.59 -8.84 14.99
N VAL A 461 4.64 -8.47 16.28
CA VAL A 461 3.53 -7.92 17.03
C VAL A 461 3.92 -6.53 17.49
N ALA A 462 3.13 -5.53 17.12
CA ALA A 462 3.35 -4.13 17.50
C ALA A 462 3.12 -3.88 18.99
N PRO A 463 3.74 -2.85 19.57
CA PRO A 463 3.42 -2.43 20.91
C PRO A 463 1.98 -1.93 21.00
N ARG A 464 1.40 -2.03 22.18
CA ARG A 464 0.02 -1.65 22.49
C ARG A 464 -0.44 -0.35 21.80
N GLY A 465 -1.55 -0.44 21.06
CA GLY A 465 -2.22 0.67 20.40
C GLY A 465 -1.49 1.24 19.20
N ALA A 466 -0.41 0.58 18.75
CA ALA A 466 0.30 0.98 17.54
C ALA A 466 -0.32 0.33 16.31
N GLU A 467 -0.42 1.11 15.27
CA GLU A 467 -0.55 0.66 13.90
C GLU A 467 0.82 0.38 13.32
N THR A 468 0.91 -0.59 12.40
CA THR A 468 2.13 -0.92 11.65
C THR A 468 1.93 -0.55 10.19
N THR A 469 2.68 0.42 9.70
CA THR A 469 2.50 0.95 8.35
C THR A 469 3.82 1.29 7.67
N GLY A 470 3.79 1.72 6.41
CA GLY A 470 4.94 2.21 5.67
C GLY A 470 6.08 1.20 5.52
N VAL A 471 5.73 -0.09 5.38
CA VAL A 471 6.73 -1.16 5.24
C VAL A 471 7.40 -1.08 3.87
N ILE A 472 8.72 -0.97 3.87
CA ILE A 472 9.55 -1.04 2.67
C ILE A 472 10.78 -1.92 2.91
N PHE A 473 11.40 -2.34 1.81
CA PHE A 473 12.68 -3.04 1.83
C PHE A 473 13.74 -2.24 1.08
N LEU A 474 14.87 -2.04 1.73
CA LEU A 474 16.06 -1.43 1.13
C LEU A 474 16.73 -2.42 0.17
N PRO A 475 17.63 -1.98 -0.73
CA PRO A 475 18.24 -2.84 -1.75
C PRO A 475 18.94 -4.10 -1.22
N ASP A 476 19.36 -4.10 0.03
CA ASP A 476 20.00 -5.24 0.69
C ASP A 476 19.04 -6.14 1.48
N GLY A 477 17.72 -5.91 1.36
CA GLY A 477 16.69 -6.63 2.08
C GLY A 477 16.41 -6.12 3.51
N THR A 478 17.13 -5.11 3.97
CA THR A 478 16.87 -4.47 5.28
C THR A 478 15.46 -3.84 5.25
N MET A 479 14.64 -4.15 6.23
CA MET A 479 13.25 -3.66 6.32
C MET A 479 13.19 -2.34 7.09
N ILE A 480 12.38 -1.40 6.60
CA ILE A 480 11.95 -0.21 7.34
C ILE A 480 10.45 -0.28 7.50
N MET A 481 9.94 0.18 8.64
CA MET A 481 8.50 0.30 8.91
C MET A 481 8.23 1.44 9.88
N ASN A 482 6.98 1.84 9.96
CA ASN A 482 6.51 2.80 10.95
C ASN A 482 5.73 2.10 12.07
N ILE A 483 5.87 2.64 13.26
CA ILE A 483 5.04 2.39 14.43
C ILE A 483 4.21 3.65 14.63
N GLN A 484 2.99 3.67 14.11
CA GLN A 484 2.12 4.83 14.13
C GLN A 484 1.35 4.88 15.46
N HIS A 485 1.10 6.04 16.00
CA HIS A 485 0.29 6.38 17.20
C HIS A 485 0.28 5.37 18.37
N PRO A 486 1.41 4.77 18.78
CA PRO A 486 1.44 3.86 19.91
C PRO A 486 0.94 4.55 21.19
N LYS A 487 0.43 3.79 22.16
CA LYS A 487 0.04 4.40 23.42
C LYS A 487 1.23 5.04 24.12
N SER A 488 1.07 6.30 24.50
CA SER A 488 2.11 7.06 25.23
C SER A 488 2.45 6.47 26.60
N SER A 489 1.61 5.56 27.12
CA SER A 489 1.85 4.82 28.36
C SER A 489 2.74 3.60 28.19
N ASN A 490 3.08 3.20 26.97
CA ASN A 490 4.02 2.11 26.75
C ASN A 490 5.36 2.38 27.43
N SER A 491 5.92 1.39 28.08
CA SER A 491 7.10 1.53 28.92
C SER A 491 8.42 1.59 28.14
N GLY A 492 8.39 1.22 26.85
CA GLY A 492 9.55 1.14 25.98
C GLY A 492 9.85 2.43 25.22
N LEU A 493 10.80 2.33 24.28
CA LEU A 493 11.17 3.44 23.37
C LEU A 493 10.05 3.76 22.37
N LEU A 494 9.19 2.78 22.04
CA LEU A 494 8.08 2.90 21.10
C LEU A 494 6.80 3.33 21.83
N ASN A 495 6.84 4.52 22.41
CA ASN A 495 5.68 5.20 23.02
C ASN A 495 5.30 6.49 22.28
N LYS A 496 5.87 6.68 21.11
CA LYS A 496 5.64 7.78 20.17
C LYS A 496 5.76 7.23 18.76
N SER A 497 5.14 7.91 17.81
CA SER A 497 5.27 7.56 16.40
C SER A 497 6.74 7.50 15.99
N SER A 498 7.13 6.42 15.34
CA SER A 498 8.56 6.13 15.07
C SER A 498 8.72 5.43 13.73
N THR A 499 9.67 5.88 12.93
CA THR A 499 10.21 5.11 11.80
C THR A 499 11.38 4.29 12.30
N ILE A 500 11.31 2.98 12.13
CA ILE A 500 12.32 2.03 12.61
C ILE A 500 12.92 1.25 11.46
N ILE A 501 14.14 0.80 11.65
CA ILE A 501 14.85 -0.10 10.74
C ILE A 501 15.08 -1.44 11.44
N LEU A 502 14.83 -2.53 10.72
CA LEU A 502 14.97 -3.89 11.22
C LEU A 502 16.15 -4.58 10.55
N GLU A 503 16.93 -5.29 11.35
CA GLU A 503 18.12 -6.04 10.94
C GLU A 503 17.88 -7.51 11.25
N GLY A 504 18.32 -8.42 10.37
CA GLY A 504 18.19 -9.89 10.58
C GLY A 504 17.78 -10.68 9.36
N PHE A 505 17.40 -9.99 8.25
CA PHE A 505 17.07 -10.64 6.97
C PHE A 505 18.29 -11.15 6.22
#